data_baecfc26b1cb156eb350f56b23c11d79
#
_entry.id   baecfc26b1cb156eb350f56b23c11d79
#
_cell.length_a   1.000
_cell.length_b   1.000
_cell.length_c   1.000
_cell.angle_alpha   90.00
_cell.angle_beta   90.00
_cell.angle_gamma   90.00
#
_symmetry.space_group_name_H-M   'P 1'
#
loop_
_entity.id
_entity.type
_entity.pdbx_description
1 polymer ?
#
loop_
_entity_poly.entity_id
_entity_poly.type
_entity_poly.pdbx_seq_one_letter_code
_entity_poly.pdbx_strand_id
1 'polypeptide(L)'
;MMRYTPETIMFLEPNEVFVFGSNMNGNHAGGAAFVAQERFGAEWGCPEGLRGQSYAIPTLNRNMEKVTRSQLTCSLATFITFCENHPEKVFYLTKIGCGIAGWSIYEVAEIFFEALEHVAELGMLPSNLILPKEFHLYPEIKLCEKEIRILRRMASKSSDENERERLHNEIVDKESQLNVLRDEMGINKKP
;
A
#
# COMPACT_ATOMS: atom_id res chain seq x y z
N MET A 1 10.74 -15.91 7.77
CA MET A 1 10.13 -15.88 6.42
C MET A 1 9.15 -14.71 6.41
N MET A 2 9.27 -13.79 5.45
CA MET A 2 8.37 -12.63 5.37
C MET A 2 6.96 -13.11 5.00
N ARG A 3 5.94 -12.65 5.75
CA ARG A 3 4.53 -13.04 5.53
C ARG A 3 3.84 -11.95 4.70
N TYR A 4 3.14 -12.34 3.66
CA TYR A 4 2.38 -11.43 2.80
C TYR A 4 0.89 -11.74 2.85
N THR A 5 0.05 -10.74 2.58
CA THR A 5 -1.38 -10.96 2.36
C THR A 5 -1.56 -11.87 1.14
N PRO A 6 -2.25 -13.01 1.27
CA PRO A 6 -2.56 -13.87 0.14
C PRO A 6 -3.44 -13.15 -0.90
N GLU A 7 -3.26 -13.48 -2.18
CA GLU A 7 -4.11 -12.96 -3.26
C GLU A 7 -5.59 -13.33 -3.07
N THR A 8 -5.85 -14.49 -2.49
CA THR A 8 -7.21 -14.95 -2.17
C THR A 8 -7.25 -15.45 -0.74
N ILE A 9 -8.14 -14.87 0.07
CA ILE A 9 -8.40 -15.29 1.45
C ILE A 9 -9.76 -15.98 1.47
N MET A 10 -9.77 -17.27 1.74
CA MET A 10 -11.00 -18.09 1.78
C MET A 10 -11.51 -18.29 3.19
N PHE A 11 -10.61 -18.34 4.17
CA PHE A 11 -10.89 -18.59 5.58
C PHE A 11 -9.98 -17.69 6.43
N LEU A 12 -10.45 -17.37 7.62
CA LEU A 12 -9.71 -16.62 8.63
C LEU A 12 -9.82 -17.34 9.96
N GLU A 13 -8.74 -17.32 10.73
CA GLU A 13 -8.78 -17.71 12.13
C GLU A 13 -9.57 -16.67 12.95
N PRO A 14 -10.08 -17.02 14.15
CA PRO A 14 -10.96 -16.13 14.92
C PRO A 14 -10.38 -14.73 15.24
N ASN A 15 -9.05 -14.60 15.29
CA ASN A 15 -8.36 -13.36 15.53
C ASN A 15 -7.86 -12.66 14.25
N GLU A 16 -8.09 -13.24 13.09
CA GLU A 16 -7.67 -12.66 11.80
C GLU A 16 -8.77 -11.77 11.22
N VAL A 17 -8.35 -10.70 10.54
CA VAL A 17 -9.23 -9.66 9.99
C VAL A 17 -8.89 -9.40 8.52
N PHE A 18 -9.89 -9.46 7.66
CA PHE A 18 -9.84 -9.13 6.24
C PHE A 18 -10.00 -7.62 6.05
N VAL A 19 -8.95 -6.93 5.60
CA VAL A 19 -8.99 -5.48 5.39
C VAL A 19 -9.23 -5.18 3.92
N PHE A 20 -10.30 -4.44 3.63
CA PHE A 20 -10.77 -4.24 2.26
C PHE A 20 -11.12 -2.79 1.93
N GLY A 21 -11.06 -2.45 0.64
CA GLY A 21 -11.51 -1.16 0.13
C GLY A 21 -13.03 -1.09 0.02
N SER A 22 -13.63 -0.10 0.68
CA SER A 22 -15.06 0.18 0.66
C SER A 22 -15.37 1.51 -0.07
N ASN A 23 -16.59 1.98 0.04
CA ASN A 23 -17.02 3.30 -0.39
C ASN A 23 -17.78 4.01 0.74
N MET A 24 -17.88 5.35 0.67
CA MET A 24 -18.53 6.16 1.72
C MET A 24 -20.04 5.94 1.89
N ASN A 25 -20.67 5.13 1.02
CA ASN A 25 -22.06 4.70 1.20
C ASN A 25 -22.15 3.38 1.98
N GLY A 26 -21.03 2.67 2.19
CA GLY A 26 -21.00 1.35 2.79
C GLY A 26 -21.65 0.26 1.93
N ASN A 27 -21.69 0.45 0.60
CA ASN A 27 -22.26 -0.52 -0.32
C ASN A 27 -21.19 -1.55 -0.69
N HIS A 28 -21.39 -2.79 -0.28
CA HIS A 28 -20.42 -3.87 -0.46
C HIS A 28 -20.79 -4.81 -1.62
N ALA A 29 -21.22 -4.24 -2.76
CA ALA A 29 -21.79 -5.00 -3.87
C ALA A 29 -20.78 -5.66 -4.82
N GLY A 30 -19.47 -5.42 -4.68
CA GLY A 30 -18.49 -5.96 -5.62
C GLY A 30 -17.06 -6.08 -5.08
N GLY A 31 -16.24 -6.87 -5.77
CA GLY A 31 -14.82 -7.06 -5.46
C GLY A 31 -14.58 -7.59 -4.04
N ALA A 32 -13.54 -7.11 -3.38
CA ALA A 32 -13.19 -7.50 -2.03
C ALA A 32 -14.26 -7.13 -0.99
N ALA A 33 -15.03 -6.05 -1.23
CA ALA A 33 -16.13 -5.65 -0.36
C ALA A 33 -17.27 -6.68 -0.35
N PHE A 34 -17.60 -7.26 -1.50
CA PHE A 34 -18.59 -8.35 -1.59
C PHE A 34 -18.11 -9.60 -0.83
N VAL A 35 -16.85 -9.98 -0.99
CA VAL A 35 -16.24 -11.10 -0.24
C VAL A 35 -16.29 -10.84 1.27
N ALA A 36 -15.98 -9.62 1.70
CA ALA A 36 -16.03 -9.22 3.10
C ALA A 36 -17.44 -9.38 3.67
N GLN A 37 -18.47 -8.97 2.93
CA GLN A 37 -19.87 -9.10 3.34
C GLN A 37 -20.33 -10.56 3.41
N GLU A 38 -20.04 -11.35 2.37
CA GLU A 38 -20.52 -12.74 2.26
C GLU A 38 -19.84 -13.68 3.25
N ARG A 39 -18.58 -13.40 3.64
CA ARG A 39 -17.74 -14.36 4.38
C ARG A 39 -17.22 -13.88 5.71
N PHE A 40 -16.98 -12.57 5.86
CA PHE A 40 -16.22 -12.02 6.98
C PHE A 40 -17.02 -11.01 7.81
N GLY A 41 -18.33 -10.90 7.60
CA GLY A 41 -19.24 -10.15 8.43
C GLY A 41 -19.18 -8.63 8.24
N ALA A 42 -18.76 -8.14 7.06
CA ALA A 42 -18.95 -6.74 6.72
C ALA A 42 -20.43 -6.39 6.63
N GLU A 43 -20.81 -5.25 7.17
CA GLU A 43 -22.21 -4.83 7.25
C GLU A 43 -22.52 -3.76 6.19
N TRP A 44 -23.64 -3.94 5.50
CA TRP A 44 -24.16 -2.95 4.56
C TRP A 44 -24.44 -1.61 5.27
N GLY A 45 -24.05 -0.50 4.66
CA GLY A 45 -24.19 0.83 5.25
C GLY A 45 -23.07 1.22 6.22
N CYS A 46 -22.10 0.33 6.47
CA CYS A 46 -20.92 0.60 7.31
C CYS A 46 -19.67 0.86 6.44
N PRO A 47 -19.37 2.13 6.10
CA PRO A 47 -18.31 2.47 5.15
C PRO A 47 -16.89 2.25 5.70
N GLU A 48 -16.68 2.31 7.03
CA GLU A 48 -15.36 2.30 7.65
C GLU A 48 -15.38 1.56 8.98
N GLY A 49 -14.24 0.94 9.31
CA GLY A 49 -14.00 0.29 10.60
C GLY A 49 -14.29 -1.20 10.63
N LEU A 50 -14.15 -1.78 11.82
CA LEU A 50 -14.27 -3.22 12.07
C LEU A 50 -15.76 -3.64 12.16
N ARG A 51 -16.10 -4.68 11.38
CA ARG A 51 -17.37 -5.42 11.48
C ARG A 51 -17.09 -6.90 11.27
N GLY A 52 -17.55 -7.74 12.21
CA GLY A 52 -17.20 -9.17 12.20
C GLY A 52 -15.68 -9.38 12.14
N GLN A 53 -15.24 -10.16 11.17
CA GLN A 53 -13.82 -10.39 10.85
C GLN A 53 -13.36 -9.55 9.65
N SER A 54 -13.93 -8.37 9.41
CA SER A 54 -13.55 -7.50 8.32
C SER A 54 -13.37 -6.04 8.78
N TYR A 55 -12.44 -5.32 8.14
CA TYR A 55 -12.21 -3.90 8.37
C TYR A 55 -12.31 -3.15 7.04
N ALA A 56 -13.23 -2.20 6.98
CA ALA A 56 -13.50 -1.41 5.79
C ALA A 56 -12.68 -0.12 5.77
N ILE A 57 -12.08 0.23 4.60
CA ILE A 57 -11.38 1.49 4.36
C ILE A 57 -11.99 2.16 3.14
N PRO A 58 -12.62 3.36 3.25
CA PRO A 58 -13.23 4.04 2.12
C PRO A 58 -12.19 4.45 1.06
N THR A 59 -12.36 3.95 -0.15
CA THR A 59 -11.52 4.27 -1.32
C THR A 59 -12.30 5.03 -2.41
N LEU A 60 -13.63 5.06 -2.28
CA LEU A 60 -14.57 5.81 -3.11
C LEU A 60 -15.46 6.71 -2.25
N ASN A 61 -15.76 7.90 -2.77
CA ASN A 61 -16.70 8.83 -2.17
C ASN A 61 -18.16 8.41 -2.39
N ARG A 62 -19.13 9.23 -1.97
CA ARG A 62 -20.57 8.94 -2.14
C ARG A 62 -21.03 8.91 -3.59
N ASN A 63 -20.31 9.54 -4.50
CA ASN A 63 -20.58 9.55 -5.93
C ASN A 63 -19.87 8.41 -6.67
N MET A 64 -19.23 7.48 -5.96
CA MET A 64 -18.42 6.38 -6.50
C MET A 64 -17.20 6.84 -7.30
N GLU A 65 -16.66 8.03 -6.97
CA GLU A 65 -15.39 8.54 -7.46
C GLU A 65 -14.29 8.26 -6.43
N LYS A 66 -13.02 8.28 -6.84
CA LYS A 66 -11.89 8.18 -5.91
C LYS A 66 -12.03 9.21 -4.78
N VAL A 67 -11.81 8.78 -3.54
CA VAL A 67 -11.60 9.75 -2.45
C VAL A 67 -10.35 10.57 -2.72
N THR A 68 -10.21 11.72 -2.08
CA THR A 68 -8.97 12.50 -2.18
C THR A 68 -7.81 11.75 -1.51
N ARG A 69 -6.58 12.06 -1.93
CA ARG A 69 -5.36 11.51 -1.28
C ARG A 69 -5.41 11.73 0.24
N SER A 70 -5.72 12.95 0.69
CA SER A 70 -5.82 13.29 2.11
C SER A 70 -6.86 12.46 2.86
N GLN A 71 -8.03 12.20 2.28
CA GLN A 71 -9.05 11.35 2.89
C GLN A 71 -8.54 9.91 3.05
N LEU A 72 -7.89 9.35 2.01
CA LEU A 72 -7.33 8.01 2.09
C LEU A 72 -6.18 7.93 3.11
N THR A 73 -5.31 8.95 3.16
CA THR A 73 -4.25 9.05 4.19
C THR A 73 -4.85 9.03 5.60
N CYS A 74 -5.91 9.81 5.86
CA CYS A 74 -6.58 9.83 7.17
C CYS A 74 -7.20 8.47 7.52
N SER A 75 -7.91 7.82 6.59
CA SER A 75 -8.50 6.50 6.85
C SER A 75 -7.43 5.44 7.09
N LEU A 76 -6.32 5.47 6.36
CA LEU A 76 -5.18 4.57 6.59
C LEU A 76 -4.48 4.84 7.93
N ALA A 77 -4.29 6.11 8.31
CA ALA A 77 -3.75 6.49 9.61
C ALA A 77 -4.61 5.95 10.76
N THR A 78 -5.94 6.13 10.65
CA THR A 78 -6.92 5.58 11.60
C THR A 78 -6.82 4.05 11.69
N PHE A 79 -6.70 3.38 10.55
CA PHE A 79 -6.56 1.93 10.49
C PHE A 79 -5.24 1.45 11.13
N ILE A 80 -4.09 2.10 10.84
CA ILE A 80 -2.79 1.74 11.41
C ILE A 80 -2.83 1.88 12.94
N THR A 81 -3.35 3.01 13.44
CA THR A 81 -3.56 3.22 14.89
C THR A 81 -4.50 2.15 15.49
N PHE A 82 -5.53 1.74 14.73
CA PHE A 82 -6.40 0.65 15.15
C PHE A 82 -5.63 -0.68 15.29
N CYS A 83 -4.73 -1.01 14.37
CA CYS A 83 -3.88 -2.20 14.45
C CYS A 83 -2.99 -2.18 15.72
N GLU A 84 -2.37 -1.05 16.03
CA GLU A 84 -1.53 -0.88 17.23
C GLU A 84 -2.32 -1.09 18.52
N ASN A 85 -3.57 -0.64 18.56
CA ASN A 85 -4.45 -0.77 19.73
C ASN A 85 -5.10 -2.16 19.87
N HIS A 86 -4.92 -3.05 18.89
CA HIS A 86 -5.50 -4.40 18.88
C HIS A 86 -4.43 -5.47 18.58
N PRO A 87 -3.39 -5.60 19.43
CA PRO A 87 -2.29 -6.54 19.19
C PRO A 87 -2.72 -8.02 19.22
N GLU A 88 -3.89 -8.32 19.76
CA GLU A 88 -4.49 -9.67 19.76
C GLU A 88 -5.02 -10.10 18.38
N LYS A 89 -5.18 -9.16 17.44
CA LYS A 89 -5.69 -9.42 16.09
C LYS A 89 -4.56 -9.43 15.07
N VAL A 90 -4.79 -10.07 13.92
CA VAL A 90 -3.90 -10.05 12.75
C VAL A 90 -4.68 -9.49 11.57
N PHE A 91 -4.16 -8.44 10.96
CA PHE A 91 -4.83 -7.73 9.88
C PHE A 91 -4.19 -8.06 8.54
N TYR A 92 -4.97 -8.57 7.59
CA TYR A 92 -4.54 -8.81 6.21
C TYR A 92 -5.03 -7.67 5.33
N LEU A 93 -4.16 -6.71 5.06
CA LEU A 93 -4.46 -5.62 4.14
C LEU A 93 -4.47 -6.16 2.70
N THR A 94 -5.60 -6.02 2.02
CA THR A 94 -5.70 -6.33 0.59
C THR A 94 -5.19 -5.17 -0.26
N LYS A 95 -5.15 -5.32 -1.59
CA LYS A 95 -4.83 -4.24 -2.54
C LYS A 95 -6.02 -3.27 -2.64
N ILE A 96 -6.30 -2.57 -1.53
CA ILE A 96 -7.46 -1.67 -1.41
C ILE A 96 -7.47 -0.64 -2.53
N GLY A 97 -8.65 -0.41 -3.11
CA GLY A 97 -8.84 0.59 -4.14
C GLY A 97 -8.24 0.27 -5.52
N CYS A 98 -7.41 -0.79 -5.64
CA CYS A 98 -6.71 -1.12 -6.89
C CYS A 98 -7.61 -1.82 -7.94
N GLY A 99 -8.84 -2.16 -7.59
CA GLY A 99 -9.83 -2.71 -8.51
C GLY A 99 -10.79 -1.63 -9.03
N ILE A 100 -12.06 -1.71 -8.63
CA ILE A 100 -13.15 -0.83 -9.09
C ILE A 100 -12.84 0.65 -8.88
N ALA A 101 -12.16 1.02 -7.79
CA ALA A 101 -11.83 2.41 -7.50
C ALA A 101 -10.70 2.97 -8.40
N GLY A 102 -9.94 2.11 -9.09
CA GLY A 102 -8.96 2.52 -10.10
C GLY A 102 -7.71 3.20 -9.54
N TRP A 103 -7.38 3.04 -8.26
CA TRP A 103 -6.08 3.42 -7.70
C TRP A 103 -4.99 2.50 -8.27
N SER A 104 -3.81 3.03 -8.55
CA SER A 104 -2.66 2.18 -8.81
C SER A 104 -2.12 1.62 -7.49
N ILE A 105 -1.50 0.44 -7.54
CA ILE A 105 -0.90 -0.18 -6.36
C ILE A 105 0.22 0.71 -5.78
N TYR A 106 0.95 1.42 -6.64
CA TYR A 106 1.99 2.36 -6.24
C TYR A 106 1.43 3.55 -5.47
N GLU A 107 0.35 4.20 -5.97
CA GLU A 107 -0.31 5.33 -5.29
C GLU A 107 -0.80 4.91 -3.90
N VAL A 108 -1.43 3.72 -3.78
CA VAL A 108 -1.93 3.24 -2.49
C VAL A 108 -0.79 2.91 -1.54
N ALA A 109 0.29 2.26 -2.02
CA ALA A 109 1.47 2.00 -1.20
C ALA A 109 2.12 3.30 -0.73
N GLU A 110 2.27 4.30 -1.61
CA GLU A 110 2.80 5.62 -1.24
C GLU A 110 1.97 6.28 -0.14
N ILE A 111 0.63 6.32 -0.30
CA ILE A 111 -0.29 6.89 0.70
C ILE A 111 -0.24 6.11 2.01
N PHE A 112 -0.10 4.78 1.94
CA PHE A 112 0.02 3.93 3.12
C PHE A 112 1.28 4.26 3.93
N PHE A 113 2.45 4.34 3.29
CA PHE A 113 3.68 4.67 3.98
C PHE A 113 3.72 6.12 4.49
N GLU A 114 3.10 7.06 3.77
CA GLU A 114 2.87 8.42 4.24
C GLU A 114 2.00 8.43 5.53
N ALA A 115 0.91 7.67 5.53
CA ALA A 115 0.06 7.53 6.72
C ALA A 115 0.82 6.87 7.90
N LEU A 116 1.64 5.87 7.62
CA LEU A 116 2.48 5.19 8.61
C LEU A 116 3.47 6.15 9.27
N GLU A 117 4.14 7.00 8.48
CA GLU A 117 5.08 8.01 9.00
C GLU A 117 4.39 9.04 9.91
N HIS A 118 3.09 9.28 9.71
CA HIS A 118 2.33 10.23 10.53
C HIS A 118 1.89 9.69 11.89
N VAL A 119 1.69 8.38 12.05
CA VAL A 119 1.04 7.82 13.25
C VAL A 119 1.92 6.84 14.02
N ALA A 120 2.78 6.10 13.35
CA ALA A 120 3.62 5.09 14.01
C ALA A 120 4.85 5.74 14.66
N GLU A 121 5.12 5.41 15.91
CA GLU A 121 6.39 5.73 16.53
C GLU A 121 7.54 5.14 15.70
N LEU A 122 8.51 5.95 15.30
CA LEU A 122 9.64 5.57 14.44
C LEU A 122 9.27 5.08 13.03
N GLY A 123 8.03 5.27 12.56
CA GLY A 123 7.58 4.79 11.25
C GLY A 123 7.60 3.26 11.09
N MET A 124 7.54 2.52 12.20
CA MET A 124 7.57 1.06 12.18
C MET A 124 6.19 0.48 11.89
N LEU A 125 6.16 -0.51 11.00
CA LEU A 125 4.94 -1.25 10.69
C LEU A 125 4.46 -2.04 11.93
N PRO A 126 3.17 -1.97 12.34
CA PRO A 126 2.63 -2.81 13.39
C PRO A 126 2.87 -4.30 13.08
N SER A 127 3.39 -5.05 14.05
CA SER A 127 3.79 -6.45 13.88
C SER A 127 2.64 -7.40 13.51
N ASN A 128 1.41 -6.97 13.78
CA ASN A 128 0.16 -7.69 13.49
C ASN A 128 -0.51 -7.25 12.17
N LEU A 129 0.13 -6.39 11.38
CA LEU A 129 -0.34 -5.94 10.08
C LEU A 129 0.44 -6.63 8.96
N ILE A 130 -0.27 -7.39 8.14
CA ILE A 130 0.27 -8.12 6.99
C ILE A 130 -0.10 -7.36 5.72
N LEU A 131 0.92 -7.02 4.92
CA LEU A 131 0.77 -6.22 3.71
C LEU A 131 0.77 -7.09 2.44
N PRO A 132 0.19 -6.61 1.33
CA PRO A 132 0.42 -7.17 0.01
C PRO A 132 1.92 -7.20 -0.33
N LYS A 133 2.35 -8.20 -1.10
CA LYS A 133 3.76 -8.34 -1.50
C LYS A 133 4.30 -7.07 -2.15
N GLU A 134 3.51 -6.42 -2.99
CA GLU A 134 3.89 -5.23 -3.74
C GLU A 134 4.19 -4.02 -2.83
N PHE A 135 3.53 -3.89 -1.68
CA PHE A 135 3.80 -2.80 -0.75
C PHE A 135 5.22 -2.83 -0.21
N HIS A 136 5.81 -4.03 -0.06
CA HIS A 136 7.19 -4.17 0.38
C HIS A 136 8.22 -3.69 -0.67
N LEU A 137 7.83 -3.59 -1.94
CA LEU A 137 8.68 -3.05 -3.00
C LEU A 137 8.76 -1.51 -2.97
N TYR A 138 7.75 -0.83 -2.40
CA TYR A 138 7.70 0.62 -2.39
C TYR A 138 8.90 1.29 -1.70
N PRO A 139 9.33 0.91 -0.49
CA PRO A 139 10.51 1.49 0.16
C PRO A 139 11.79 1.28 -0.65
N GLU A 140 11.93 0.11 -1.31
CA GLU A 140 13.09 -0.20 -2.15
C GLU A 140 13.11 0.69 -3.41
N ILE A 141 11.96 0.89 -4.03
CA ILE A 141 11.79 1.81 -5.17
C ILE A 141 12.19 3.24 -4.77
N LYS A 142 11.69 3.74 -3.63
CA LYS A 142 12.01 5.10 -3.14
C LYS A 142 13.49 5.25 -2.80
N LEU A 143 14.11 4.22 -2.23
CA LEU A 143 15.55 4.23 -1.94
C LEU A 143 16.36 4.31 -3.25
N CYS A 144 16.03 3.48 -4.24
CA CYS A 144 16.68 3.47 -5.54
C CYS A 144 16.54 4.81 -6.27
N GLU A 145 15.35 5.42 -6.27
CA GLU A 145 15.10 6.75 -6.83
C GLU A 145 15.95 7.84 -6.13
N LYS A 146 16.10 7.75 -4.82
CA LYS A 146 16.92 8.67 -4.03
C LYS A 146 18.39 8.52 -4.38
N GLU A 147 18.91 7.30 -4.49
CA GLU A 147 20.30 7.02 -4.86
C GLU A 147 20.61 7.55 -6.26
N ILE A 148 19.77 7.28 -7.26
CA ILE A 148 19.90 7.81 -8.62
C ILE A 148 19.98 9.34 -8.61
N ARG A 149 19.13 10.00 -7.81
CA ARG A 149 19.14 11.47 -7.70
C ARG A 149 20.46 11.99 -7.13
N ILE A 150 21.01 11.31 -6.12
CA ILE A 150 22.30 11.68 -5.53
C ILE A 150 23.42 11.49 -6.54
N LEU A 151 23.49 10.34 -7.21
CA LEU A 151 24.51 10.03 -8.22
C LEU A 151 24.49 11.05 -9.37
N ARG A 152 23.31 11.39 -9.89
CA ARG A 152 23.14 12.42 -10.92
C ARG A 152 23.65 13.79 -10.48
N ARG A 153 23.41 14.16 -9.19
CA ARG A 153 23.91 15.41 -8.62
C ARG A 153 25.45 15.39 -8.48
N MET A 154 26.04 14.25 -8.11
CA MET A 154 27.50 14.09 -8.02
C MET A 154 28.12 14.19 -9.42
N ALA A 155 27.59 13.47 -10.40
CA ALA A 155 28.07 13.52 -11.78
C ALA A 155 28.03 14.92 -12.37
N SER A 156 26.98 15.72 -12.07
CA SER A 156 26.86 17.11 -12.56
C SER A 156 27.86 18.07 -11.93
N LYS A 157 28.48 17.73 -10.80
CA LYS A 157 29.46 18.57 -10.08
C LYS A 157 30.90 18.17 -10.32
N SER A 158 31.15 16.95 -10.77
CA SER A 158 32.51 16.46 -11.01
C SER A 158 33.11 17.11 -12.26
N SER A 159 34.33 17.58 -12.15
CA SER A 159 35.17 18.05 -13.27
C SER A 159 36.04 16.94 -13.87
N ASP A 160 36.15 15.79 -13.19
CA ASP A 160 36.91 14.62 -13.61
C ASP A 160 36.06 13.75 -14.56
N GLU A 161 36.59 13.51 -15.76
CA GLU A 161 35.91 12.74 -16.81
C GLU A 161 35.79 11.27 -16.44
N ASN A 162 36.82 10.68 -15.84
CA ASN A 162 36.79 9.28 -15.39
C ASN A 162 35.77 9.08 -14.25
N GLU A 163 35.69 10.04 -13.32
CA GLU A 163 34.68 10.00 -12.26
C GLU A 163 33.27 10.14 -12.84
N ARG A 164 33.04 11.03 -13.80
CA ARG A 164 31.73 11.17 -14.47
C ARG A 164 31.32 9.90 -15.20
N GLU A 165 32.22 9.22 -15.89
CA GLU A 165 31.96 7.97 -16.58
C GLU A 165 31.60 6.85 -15.58
N ARG A 166 32.36 6.74 -14.49
CA ARG A 166 32.04 5.80 -13.40
C ARG A 166 30.65 6.02 -12.81
N LEU A 167 30.32 7.27 -12.46
CA LEU A 167 29.01 7.63 -11.91
C LEU A 167 27.88 7.38 -12.92
N HIS A 168 28.14 7.61 -14.22
CA HIS A 168 27.16 7.29 -15.26
C HIS A 168 26.84 5.81 -15.32
N ASN A 169 27.84 4.94 -15.28
CA ASN A 169 27.65 3.48 -15.28
C ASN A 169 26.85 3.04 -14.03
N GLU A 170 27.16 3.59 -12.86
CA GLU A 170 26.42 3.30 -11.63
C GLU A 170 24.95 3.76 -11.71
N ILE A 171 24.66 4.89 -12.34
CA ILE A 171 23.30 5.37 -12.60
C ILE A 171 22.54 4.38 -13.49
N VAL A 172 23.16 3.91 -14.58
CA VAL A 172 22.54 2.95 -15.51
C VAL A 172 22.17 1.64 -14.80
N ASP A 173 23.08 1.13 -13.96
CA ASP A 173 22.82 -0.08 -13.18
C ASP A 173 21.65 0.12 -12.21
N LYS A 174 21.60 1.25 -11.51
CA LYS A 174 20.49 1.58 -10.59
C LYS A 174 19.16 1.81 -11.32
N GLU A 175 19.16 2.42 -12.50
CA GLU A 175 17.97 2.58 -13.33
C GLU A 175 17.42 1.22 -13.80
N SER A 176 18.32 0.29 -14.14
CA SER A 176 17.93 -1.09 -14.48
C SER A 176 17.28 -1.80 -13.29
N GLN A 177 17.88 -1.70 -12.09
CA GLN A 177 17.30 -2.22 -10.87
C GLN A 177 15.93 -1.61 -10.57
N LEU A 178 15.79 -0.29 -10.69
CA LEU A 178 14.53 0.43 -10.50
C LEU A 178 13.43 -0.05 -11.45
N ASN A 179 13.77 -0.30 -12.72
CA ASN A 179 12.82 -0.81 -13.70
C ASN A 179 12.31 -2.21 -13.34
N VAL A 180 13.19 -3.10 -12.86
CA VAL A 180 12.78 -4.44 -12.38
C VAL A 180 11.79 -4.32 -11.21
N LEU A 181 12.10 -3.50 -10.21
CA LEU A 181 11.21 -3.28 -9.06
C LEU A 181 9.84 -2.72 -9.47
N ARG A 182 9.83 -1.78 -10.43
CA ARG A 182 8.60 -1.19 -10.96
C ARG A 182 7.77 -2.20 -11.75
N ASP A 183 8.41 -3.07 -12.52
CA ASP A 183 7.73 -4.15 -13.25
C ASP A 183 7.11 -5.18 -12.29
N GLU A 184 7.84 -5.56 -11.24
CA GLU A 184 7.34 -6.44 -10.19
C GLU A 184 6.16 -5.83 -9.43
N MET A 185 6.20 -4.54 -9.16
CA MET A 185 5.08 -3.79 -8.56
C MET A 185 3.90 -3.59 -9.53
N GLY A 186 4.10 -3.83 -10.83
CA GLY A 186 3.07 -3.67 -11.85
C GLY A 186 2.89 -2.23 -12.35
N ILE A 187 3.83 -1.32 -12.07
CA ILE A 187 3.75 0.11 -12.47
C ILE A 187 3.85 0.27 -13.99
N ASN A 188 4.70 -0.53 -14.65
CA ASN A 188 4.96 -0.44 -16.08
C ASN A 188 3.96 -1.26 -16.93
N LYS A 189 3.04 -2.01 -16.31
CA LYS A 189 1.99 -2.73 -17.06
C LYS A 189 0.96 -1.70 -17.53
N LYS A 190 0.96 -1.43 -18.84
CA LYS A 190 -0.15 -0.68 -19.47
C LYS A 190 -1.47 -1.45 -19.24
N PRO A 191 -2.57 -0.73 -18.95
CA PRO A 191 -3.90 -1.32 -18.84
C PRO A 191 -4.34 -1.99 -20.12
#